data_47e0d503b470cb741dc9ab52b81088d9
#
_entry.id   47e0d503b470cb741dc9ab52b81088d9
#
_cell.length_a   1.000
_cell.length_b   1.000
_cell.length_c   1.000
_cell.angle_alpha   90.00
_cell.angle_beta   90.00
_cell.angle_gamma   90.00
#
_symmetry.space_group_name_H-M   'P 1'
#
loop_
_entity.id
_entity.type
_entity.pdbx_description
1 polymer ?
#
loop_
_entity_poly.entity_id
_entity_poly.type
_entity_poly.pdbx_seq_one_letter_code
_entity_poly.pdbx_strand_id
1 'polypeptide(L)'
;MNLHLLAALGLGLVASPVFAADGIGAGLLKSQCISCHAIAKPDNASLDRLWERKGPDLYYSGSKFNKPWLEKWLQNPASIRPAGEFYTRHVKGTDKEDAVDESTLTPHVKLSEADAEVVADALMAMVAPAGLIDKGAFKGEKVGMAMGAMFFNKLRGCAACHMAKPGMGGASGPELFTAGGRLQADYIYSYIKNPQKIDPHIWMPTLNLAEPDLQRLTGYILQLGASEGK
;
A
#
# COMPACT_ATOMS: atom_id res chain seq x y z
N MET A 1 -52.65 -17.41 -48.79
CA MET A 1 -52.34 -15.99 -48.48
C MET A 1 -51.93 -15.97 -47.00
N ASN A 2 -50.59 -16.20 -46.74
CA ASN A 2 -50.07 -16.35 -45.40
C ASN A 2 -49.42 -15.04 -44.98
N LEU A 3 -49.96 -14.45 -43.91
CA LEU A 3 -49.46 -13.23 -43.30
C LEU A 3 -48.46 -13.60 -42.20
N HIS A 4 -47.16 -13.35 -42.39
CA HIS A 4 -46.13 -13.51 -41.39
C HIS A 4 -46.05 -12.23 -40.55
N LEU A 5 -46.40 -12.33 -39.26
CA LEU A 5 -46.18 -11.30 -38.27
C LEU A 5 -44.72 -11.37 -37.78
N LEU A 6 -43.92 -10.36 -38.08
CA LEU A 6 -42.58 -10.17 -37.52
C LEU A 6 -42.69 -9.43 -36.18
N ALA A 7 -42.41 -10.12 -35.08
CA ALA A 7 -42.27 -9.51 -33.78
C ALA A 7 -40.83 -8.97 -33.63
N ALA A 8 -40.68 -7.65 -33.57
CA ALA A 8 -39.39 -7.03 -33.24
C ALA A 8 -39.20 -7.03 -31.74
N LEU A 9 -38.23 -7.82 -31.23
CA LEU A 9 -37.73 -7.71 -29.85
C LEU A 9 -36.82 -6.49 -29.76
N GLY A 10 -37.28 -5.44 -29.10
CA GLY A 10 -36.46 -4.32 -28.70
C GLY A 10 -35.55 -4.70 -27.51
N LEU A 11 -34.25 -4.84 -27.76
CA LEU A 11 -33.24 -4.91 -26.68
C LEU A 11 -33.09 -3.51 -26.09
N GLY A 12 -33.67 -3.28 -24.92
CA GLY A 12 -33.39 -2.09 -24.12
C GLY A 12 -31.99 -2.17 -23.52
N LEU A 13 -31.03 -1.37 -24.00
CA LEU A 13 -29.76 -1.15 -23.30
C LEU A 13 -30.08 -0.42 -22.00
N VAL A 14 -29.97 -1.13 -20.89
CA VAL A 14 -29.91 -0.52 -19.56
C VAL A 14 -28.48 -0.02 -19.37
N ALA A 15 -28.24 1.26 -19.65
CA ALA A 15 -27.00 1.93 -19.30
C ALA A 15 -26.96 2.09 -17.77
N SER A 16 -26.10 1.30 -17.11
CA SER A 16 -25.82 1.47 -15.69
C SER A 16 -25.10 2.78 -15.44
N PRO A 17 -25.49 3.59 -14.43
CA PRO A 17 -24.83 4.87 -14.12
C PRO A 17 -23.56 4.64 -13.29
N VAL A 18 -22.50 4.11 -13.93
CA VAL A 18 -21.18 3.89 -13.26
C VAL A 18 -20.24 5.12 -13.40
N PHE A 19 -20.56 6.10 -14.22
CA PHE A 19 -19.60 7.10 -14.70
C PHE A 19 -19.48 8.40 -13.90
N ALA A 20 -20.28 8.66 -12.87
CA ALA A 20 -20.22 9.95 -12.15
C ALA A 20 -19.23 9.93 -10.96
N ALA A 21 -19.08 8.81 -10.25
CA ALA A 21 -18.15 8.70 -9.13
C ALA A 21 -16.67 8.66 -9.59
N ASP A 22 -16.39 8.06 -10.76
CA ASP A 22 -15.05 7.99 -11.34
C ASP A 22 -14.48 9.37 -11.69
N GLY A 23 -15.32 10.35 -12.04
CA GLY A 23 -14.91 11.69 -12.42
C GLY A 23 -14.42 12.55 -11.24
N ILE A 24 -15.14 12.51 -10.10
CA ILE A 24 -14.82 13.34 -8.92
C ILE A 24 -13.56 12.84 -8.25
N GLY A 25 -13.46 11.55 -7.97
CA GLY A 25 -12.29 10.93 -7.37
C GLY A 25 -11.02 11.11 -8.21
N ALA A 26 -11.12 10.94 -9.53
CA ALA A 26 -10.01 11.20 -10.45
C ALA A 26 -9.62 12.69 -10.49
N GLY A 27 -10.57 13.61 -10.37
CA GLY A 27 -10.34 15.05 -10.26
C GLY A 27 -9.58 15.41 -8.98
N LEU A 28 -10.00 14.85 -7.84
CA LEU A 28 -9.33 15.04 -6.54
C LEU A 28 -7.92 14.46 -6.54
N LEU A 29 -7.71 13.27 -7.11
CA LEU A 29 -6.37 12.69 -7.27
C LEU A 29 -5.45 13.64 -8.04
N LYS A 30 -5.91 14.18 -9.16
CA LYS A 30 -5.14 15.12 -9.98
C LYS A 30 -4.83 16.42 -9.26
N SER A 31 -5.76 16.96 -8.47
CA SER A 31 -5.58 18.27 -7.81
C SER A 31 -4.79 18.16 -6.50
N GLN A 32 -4.90 17.06 -5.75
CA GLN A 32 -4.35 16.96 -4.39
C GLN A 32 -3.24 15.93 -4.21
N CYS A 33 -3.14 14.92 -5.09
CA CYS A 33 -2.24 13.78 -4.85
C CYS A 33 -1.04 13.72 -5.79
N ILE A 34 -1.18 14.11 -7.08
CA ILE A 34 -0.13 13.89 -8.08
C ILE A 34 1.14 14.72 -7.87
N SER A 35 1.10 15.76 -7.05
CA SER A 35 2.30 16.54 -6.70
C SER A 35 3.31 15.73 -5.87
N CYS A 36 2.86 14.63 -5.25
CA CYS A 36 3.66 13.75 -4.41
C CYS A 36 3.67 12.30 -4.88
N HIS A 37 2.62 11.85 -5.57
CA HIS A 37 2.39 10.45 -5.92
C HIS A 37 2.23 10.26 -7.44
N ALA A 38 2.88 9.24 -8.00
CA ALA A 38 2.59 8.80 -9.36
C ALA A 38 1.33 7.93 -9.39
N ILE A 39 0.30 8.36 -10.12
CA ILE A 39 -0.96 7.63 -10.35
C ILE A 39 -0.96 6.83 -11.67
N ALA A 40 0.06 6.99 -12.49
CA ALA A 40 0.37 6.15 -13.64
C ALA A 40 1.74 5.49 -13.42
N LYS A 41 1.96 4.33 -14.03
CA LYS A 41 3.27 3.67 -13.97
C LYS A 41 4.32 4.60 -14.57
N PRO A 42 5.37 4.98 -13.84
CA PRO A 42 6.42 5.82 -14.38
C PRO A 42 7.22 5.11 -15.50
N ASP A 43 7.53 5.83 -16.54
CA ASP A 43 8.39 5.34 -17.63
C ASP A 43 9.86 5.25 -17.19
N ASN A 44 10.24 6.09 -16.23
CA ASN A 44 11.59 6.15 -15.68
C ASN A 44 11.63 5.53 -14.27
N ALA A 45 12.48 4.53 -14.11
CA ALA A 45 12.75 3.86 -12.84
C ALA A 45 14.19 4.12 -12.35
N SER A 46 14.74 5.32 -12.62
CA SER A 46 16.10 5.68 -12.22
C SER A 46 16.23 5.92 -10.72
N LEU A 47 17.46 5.90 -10.22
CA LEU A 47 17.78 6.25 -8.85
C LEU A 47 17.44 7.73 -8.55
N ASP A 48 17.66 8.62 -9.51
CA ASP A 48 17.31 10.05 -9.37
C ASP A 48 15.82 10.23 -9.11
N ARG A 49 14.97 9.54 -9.89
CA ARG A 49 13.53 9.54 -9.63
C ARG A 49 13.18 9.08 -8.21
N LEU A 50 13.85 8.04 -7.70
CA LEU A 50 13.64 7.60 -6.33
C LEU A 50 13.97 8.72 -5.34
N TRP A 51 15.10 9.43 -5.52
CA TRP A 51 15.53 10.51 -4.64
C TRP A 51 14.64 11.76 -4.68
N GLU A 52 13.97 12.02 -5.80
CA GLU A 52 13.06 13.15 -5.98
C GLU A 52 11.63 12.86 -5.50
N ARG A 53 11.30 11.60 -5.31
CA ARG A 53 9.97 11.14 -4.92
C ARG A 53 9.59 11.69 -3.54
N LYS A 54 8.36 12.23 -3.42
CA LYS A 54 7.81 12.78 -2.18
C LYS A 54 6.86 11.80 -1.45
N GLY A 55 6.42 10.75 -2.14
CA GLY A 55 5.56 9.72 -1.61
C GLY A 55 5.56 8.47 -2.47
N PRO A 56 4.99 7.34 -2.02
CA PRO A 56 4.95 6.10 -2.76
C PRO A 56 4.12 6.22 -4.04
N ASP A 57 4.43 5.40 -5.03
CA ASP A 57 3.62 5.27 -6.24
C ASP A 57 2.26 4.65 -5.92
N LEU A 58 1.19 5.20 -6.53
CA LEU A 58 -0.20 4.78 -6.29
C LEU A 58 -0.84 4.05 -7.48
N TYR A 59 -0.18 3.92 -8.63
CA TYR A 59 -0.74 3.29 -9.84
C TYR A 59 -1.12 1.80 -9.66
N TYR A 60 -0.82 1.21 -8.51
CA TYR A 60 -1.20 -0.16 -8.13
C TYR A 60 -1.92 -0.24 -6.77
N SER A 61 -2.49 0.85 -6.33
CA SER A 61 -3.13 0.99 -5.00
C SER A 61 -4.24 -0.03 -4.76
N GLY A 62 -5.04 -0.37 -5.78
CA GLY A 62 -6.11 -1.37 -5.70
C GLY A 62 -5.61 -2.81 -5.51
N SER A 63 -4.32 -3.06 -5.73
CA SER A 63 -3.66 -4.34 -5.41
C SER A 63 -2.82 -4.28 -4.14
N LYS A 64 -2.78 -3.12 -3.47
CA LYS A 64 -1.96 -2.86 -2.28
C LYS A 64 -2.78 -2.68 -1.02
N PHE A 65 -3.79 -1.81 -1.08
CA PHE A 65 -4.54 -1.38 0.10
C PHE A 65 -5.86 -2.12 0.29
N ASN A 66 -6.32 -2.16 1.53
CA ASN A 66 -7.68 -2.53 1.88
C ASN A 66 -8.54 -1.25 1.91
N LYS A 67 -9.63 -1.21 1.13
CA LYS A 67 -10.48 -0.03 0.96
C LYS A 67 -10.97 0.55 2.29
N PRO A 68 -11.55 -0.22 3.25
CA PRO A 68 -12.06 0.34 4.49
C PRO A 68 -11.00 1.05 5.34
N TRP A 69 -9.77 0.54 5.32
CA TRP A 69 -8.65 1.21 5.98
C TRP A 69 -8.28 2.51 5.26
N LEU A 70 -8.19 2.47 3.93
CA LEU A 70 -7.79 3.61 3.10
C LEU A 70 -8.73 4.81 3.28
N GLU A 71 -10.05 4.57 3.29
CA GLU A 71 -11.08 5.59 3.54
C GLU A 71 -10.90 6.27 4.90
N LYS A 72 -10.73 5.50 5.95
CA LYS A 72 -10.52 6.03 7.30
C LYS A 72 -9.20 6.79 7.41
N TRP A 73 -8.14 6.25 6.81
CA TRP A 73 -6.81 6.87 6.85
C TRP A 73 -6.77 8.20 6.11
N LEU A 74 -7.42 8.33 4.95
CA LEU A 74 -7.50 9.59 4.20
C LEU A 74 -8.23 10.69 4.97
N GLN A 75 -9.16 10.34 5.84
CA GLN A 75 -9.86 11.27 6.73
C GLN A 75 -9.01 11.72 7.93
N ASN A 76 -8.11 10.88 8.39
CA ASN A 76 -7.23 11.19 9.52
C ASN A 76 -5.86 10.53 9.33
N PRO A 77 -5.06 11.03 8.38
CA PRO A 77 -3.79 10.41 8.02
C PRO A 77 -2.78 10.46 9.18
N ALA A 78 -2.29 9.27 9.55
CA ALA A 78 -1.15 9.10 10.45
C ALA A 78 0.10 8.75 9.64
N SER A 79 1.28 9.07 10.16
CA SER A 79 2.54 8.74 9.51
C SER A 79 2.74 7.22 9.49
N ILE A 80 2.85 6.64 8.28
CA ILE A 80 3.19 5.23 8.07
C ILE A 80 4.72 5.03 8.04
N ARG A 81 5.45 6.05 7.59
CA ARG A 81 6.92 6.07 7.63
C ARG A 81 7.36 7.05 8.71
N PRO A 82 7.81 6.58 9.87
CA PRO A 82 8.14 7.46 11.00
C PRO A 82 9.19 8.52 10.66
N ALA A 83 10.17 8.15 9.83
CA ALA A 83 11.21 9.08 9.36
C ALA A 83 11.02 9.51 7.90
N GLY A 84 9.77 9.63 7.44
CA GLY A 84 9.46 10.10 6.08
C GLY A 84 9.91 9.14 4.97
N GLU A 85 9.94 9.64 3.73
CA GLU A 85 10.33 8.83 2.56
C GLU A 85 11.84 8.51 2.57
N PHE A 86 12.67 9.43 3.09
CA PHE A 86 14.11 9.26 3.17
C PHE A 86 14.61 9.52 4.59
N TYR A 87 14.92 8.45 5.30
CA TYR A 87 15.39 8.46 6.68
C TYR A 87 16.44 9.53 6.95
N THR A 88 17.49 9.59 6.15
CA THR A 88 18.63 10.51 6.35
C THR A 88 18.28 12.00 6.26
N ARG A 89 17.11 12.35 5.71
CA ARG A 89 16.65 13.74 5.61
C ARG A 89 15.86 14.20 6.83
N HIS A 90 15.46 13.25 7.68
CA HIS A 90 14.51 13.47 8.76
C HIS A 90 15.01 12.99 10.12
N VAL A 91 16.32 12.75 10.25
CA VAL A 91 16.92 12.33 11.52
C VAL A 91 18.06 13.25 11.93
N LYS A 92 18.24 13.35 13.23
CA LYS A 92 19.38 14.01 13.88
C LYS A 92 20.11 12.97 14.70
N GLY A 93 21.44 12.90 14.56
CA GLY A 93 22.28 12.10 15.43
C GLY A 93 22.27 12.67 16.86
N THR A 94 22.14 11.79 17.83
CA THR A 94 22.31 12.09 19.25
C THR A 94 23.51 11.29 19.79
N ASP A 95 23.89 11.52 21.03
CA ASP A 95 25.00 10.77 21.65
C ASP A 95 24.73 9.28 21.82
N LYS A 96 23.48 8.86 21.69
CA LYS A 96 23.07 7.46 21.89
C LYS A 96 22.51 6.80 20.65
N GLU A 97 21.69 7.53 19.88
CA GLU A 97 20.96 7.00 18.72
C GLU A 97 20.48 8.14 17.81
N ASP A 98 20.06 7.81 16.61
CA ASP A 98 19.39 8.76 15.74
C ASP A 98 17.97 9.03 16.25
N ALA A 99 17.57 10.29 16.30
CA ALA A 99 16.21 10.72 16.61
C ALA A 99 15.52 11.28 15.37
N VAL A 100 14.26 10.93 15.17
CA VAL A 100 13.44 11.51 14.08
C VAL A 100 13.16 12.97 14.39
N ASP A 101 13.46 13.84 13.43
CA ASP A 101 13.10 15.27 13.47
C ASP A 101 11.72 15.47 12.84
N GLU A 102 10.67 15.35 13.63
CA GLU A 102 9.29 15.48 13.17
C GLU A 102 9.00 16.84 12.52
N SER A 103 9.77 17.90 12.84
CA SER A 103 9.59 19.23 12.26
C SER A 103 9.91 19.27 10.75
N THR A 104 10.64 18.29 10.25
CA THR A 104 11.01 18.16 8.83
C THR A 104 10.03 17.34 8.01
N LEU A 105 9.09 16.65 8.68
CA LEU A 105 8.10 15.80 8.02
C LEU A 105 6.96 16.65 7.44
N THR A 106 6.57 16.37 6.21
CA THR A 106 5.42 17.03 5.58
C THR A 106 4.13 16.30 5.97
N PRO A 107 3.16 16.98 6.61
CA PRO A 107 1.87 16.37 6.90
C PRO A 107 1.15 15.95 5.62
N HIS A 108 0.47 14.80 5.66
CA HIS A 108 -0.39 14.36 4.55
C HIS A 108 -1.68 15.17 4.48
N VAL A 109 -2.20 15.36 3.27
CA VAL A 109 -3.50 15.99 3.07
C VAL A 109 -4.60 15.21 3.79
N LYS A 110 -5.50 15.92 4.46
CA LYS A 110 -6.68 15.37 5.13
C LYS A 110 -7.91 15.64 4.27
N LEU A 111 -8.72 14.61 4.00
CA LEU A 111 -9.94 14.71 3.20
C LEU A 111 -11.19 14.69 4.08
N SER A 112 -12.29 15.22 3.55
CA SER A 112 -13.63 14.98 4.10
C SER A 112 -14.01 13.50 3.94
N GLU A 113 -15.03 13.02 4.67
CA GLU A 113 -15.53 11.66 4.53
C GLU A 113 -15.95 11.36 3.08
N ALA A 114 -16.73 12.25 2.47
CA ALA A 114 -17.21 12.11 1.09
C ALA A 114 -16.06 12.11 0.07
N ASP A 115 -15.05 12.99 0.24
CA ASP A 115 -13.88 13.01 -0.65
C ASP A 115 -13.00 11.78 -0.46
N ALA A 116 -12.85 11.30 0.77
CA ALA A 116 -12.08 10.10 1.09
C ALA A 116 -12.69 8.85 0.45
N GLU A 117 -14.02 8.72 0.44
CA GLU A 117 -14.73 7.62 -0.20
C GLU A 117 -14.47 7.59 -1.71
N VAL A 118 -14.72 8.70 -2.42
CA VAL A 118 -14.54 8.74 -3.89
C VAL A 118 -13.07 8.65 -4.32
N VAL A 119 -12.14 9.17 -3.51
CA VAL A 119 -10.70 9.02 -3.75
C VAL A 119 -10.26 7.57 -3.51
N ALA A 120 -10.75 6.93 -2.44
CA ALA A 120 -10.47 5.52 -2.19
C ALA A 120 -11.00 4.64 -3.32
N ASP A 121 -12.21 4.89 -3.85
CA ASP A 121 -12.75 4.17 -5.01
C ASP A 121 -11.87 4.33 -6.25
N ALA A 122 -11.45 5.54 -6.55
CA ALA A 122 -10.55 5.80 -7.68
C ALA A 122 -9.18 5.11 -7.50
N LEU A 123 -8.63 5.09 -6.29
CA LEU A 123 -7.39 4.38 -5.97
C LEU A 123 -7.55 2.86 -6.04
N MET A 124 -8.68 2.31 -5.59
CA MET A 124 -8.96 0.87 -5.67
C MET A 124 -9.16 0.36 -7.10
N ALA A 125 -9.56 1.22 -8.02
CA ALA A 125 -9.61 0.91 -9.46
C ALA A 125 -8.21 0.78 -10.10
N MET A 126 -7.16 1.30 -9.46
CA MET A 126 -5.76 1.23 -9.94
C MET A 126 -5.14 -0.12 -9.61
N VAL A 127 -5.37 -1.10 -10.47
CA VAL A 127 -4.88 -2.48 -10.29
C VAL A 127 -3.45 -2.61 -10.82
N ALA A 128 -2.64 -3.37 -10.10
CA ALA A 128 -1.26 -3.66 -10.50
C ALA A 128 -1.19 -4.29 -11.90
N PRO A 129 -0.22 -3.87 -12.75
CA PRO A 129 0.05 -4.54 -14.01
C PRO A 129 0.31 -6.03 -13.82
N ALA A 130 -0.01 -6.83 -14.84
CA ALA A 130 0.22 -8.26 -14.82
C ALA A 130 1.66 -8.61 -14.42
N GLY A 131 1.80 -9.55 -13.52
CA GLY A 131 3.09 -10.01 -13.03
C GLY A 131 3.76 -9.10 -11.99
N LEU A 132 3.25 -7.90 -11.67
CA LEU A 132 3.83 -7.06 -10.61
C LEU A 132 3.58 -7.64 -9.21
N ILE A 133 2.37 -8.10 -8.97
CA ILE A 133 1.97 -8.78 -7.72
C ILE A 133 1.68 -10.25 -8.04
N ASP A 134 2.20 -11.17 -7.26
CA ASP A 134 2.03 -12.61 -7.39
C ASP A 134 0.67 -13.00 -6.79
N LYS A 135 -0.42 -12.85 -7.56
CA LYS A 135 -1.81 -13.09 -7.11
C LYS A 135 -2.01 -14.54 -6.66
N GLY A 136 -2.68 -14.74 -5.52
CA GLY A 136 -2.93 -16.05 -4.92
C GLY A 136 -1.66 -16.74 -4.41
N ALA A 137 -0.56 -16.01 -4.25
CA ALA A 137 0.69 -16.58 -3.75
C ALA A 137 0.65 -16.86 -2.25
N PHE A 138 0.03 -16.00 -1.46
CA PHE A 138 -0.17 -16.27 -0.05
C PHE A 138 -1.26 -17.33 0.16
N LYS A 139 -0.94 -18.41 0.90
CA LYS A 139 -1.81 -19.59 1.10
C LYS A 139 -2.62 -19.53 2.39
N GLY A 140 -2.62 -18.41 3.10
CA GLY A 140 -3.38 -18.26 4.34
C GLY A 140 -2.71 -18.91 5.55
N GLU A 141 -1.38 -19.11 5.54
CA GLU A 141 -0.66 -19.70 6.65
C GLU A 141 -0.87 -18.92 7.94
N LYS A 142 -1.38 -19.61 8.96
CA LYS A 142 -1.50 -19.06 10.32
C LYS A 142 -0.21 -19.31 11.08
N VAL A 143 0.34 -18.24 11.61
CA VAL A 143 1.61 -18.29 12.35
C VAL A 143 1.37 -17.89 13.80
N GLY A 144 1.90 -18.66 14.75
CA GLY A 144 1.89 -18.24 16.15
C GLY A 144 2.67 -16.93 16.31
N MET A 145 2.09 -15.95 17.04
CA MET A 145 2.68 -14.61 17.17
C MET A 145 4.11 -14.62 17.70
N ALA A 146 4.43 -15.52 18.66
CA ALA A 146 5.80 -15.65 19.20
C ALA A 146 6.79 -16.14 18.13
N MET A 147 6.39 -17.10 17.31
CA MET A 147 7.20 -17.63 16.21
C MET A 147 7.41 -16.58 15.13
N GLY A 148 6.33 -15.91 14.71
CA GLY A 148 6.40 -14.82 13.74
C GLY A 148 7.30 -13.67 14.22
N ALA A 149 7.17 -13.25 15.47
CA ALA A 149 8.01 -12.23 16.08
C ALA A 149 9.50 -12.66 16.13
N MET A 150 9.79 -13.93 16.42
CA MET A 150 11.15 -14.46 16.39
C MET A 150 11.75 -14.38 14.98
N PHE A 151 11.00 -14.81 13.95
CA PHE A 151 11.42 -14.70 12.55
C PHE A 151 11.67 -13.25 12.17
N PHE A 152 10.72 -12.37 12.43
CA PHE A 152 10.78 -10.96 12.09
C PHE A 152 11.95 -10.23 12.78
N ASN A 153 12.07 -10.39 14.12
CA ASN A 153 13.04 -9.61 14.91
C ASN A 153 14.46 -10.20 14.86
N LYS A 154 14.59 -11.54 14.93
CA LYS A 154 15.89 -12.18 15.16
C LYS A 154 16.45 -12.91 13.95
N LEU A 155 15.62 -13.73 13.28
CA LEU A 155 16.14 -14.60 12.23
C LEU A 155 16.28 -13.89 10.88
N ARG A 156 15.45 -12.88 10.61
CA ARG A 156 15.48 -12.12 9.35
C ARG A 156 15.82 -10.64 9.53
N GLY A 157 15.89 -10.15 10.77
CA GLY A 157 16.36 -8.81 11.08
C GLY A 157 15.44 -7.68 10.58
N CYS A 158 14.18 -7.96 10.25
CA CYS A 158 13.23 -6.97 9.70
C CYS A 158 13.01 -5.80 10.68
N ALA A 159 13.09 -6.06 11.98
CA ALA A 159 12.96 -5.05 13.03
C ALA A 159 14.08 -4.00 13.04
N ALA A 160 15.19 -4.21 12.33
CA ALA A 160 16.22 -3.17 12.17
C ALA A 160 15.69 -1.93 11.44
N CYS A 161 14.71 -2.11 10.55
CA CYS A 161 14.12 -1.04 9.73
C CYS A 161 12.64 -0.79 10.02
N HIS A 162 11.91 -1.78 10.56
CA HIS A 162 10.45 -1.74 10.71
C HIS A 162 10.00 -1.90 12.16
N MET A 163 8.97 -1.16 12.53
CA MET A 163 8.28 -1.32 13.81
C MET A 163 7.13 -2.32 13.67
N ALA A 164 7.20 -3.44 14.42
CA ALA A 164 6.08 -4.39 14.56
C ALA A 164 5.16 -4.08 15.75
N LYS A 165 5.57 -3.13 16.60
CA LYS A 165 4.79 -2.53 17.70
C LYS A 165 5.19 -1.06 17.81
N PRO A 166 4.29 -0.18 18.27
CA PRO A 166 4.63 1.22 18.51
C PRO A 166 5.89 1.35 19.38
N GLY A 167 6.87 2.15 18.93
CA GLY A 167 8.13 2.38 19.63
C GLY A 167 9.10 1.19 19.68
N MET A 168 8.84 0.11 18.98
CA MET A 168 9.70 -1.08 18.97
C MET A 168 10.10 -1.47 17.55
N GLY A 169 11.33 -1.19 17.19
CA GLY A 169 11.92 -1.43 15.87
C GLY A 169 12.47 -0.17 15.22
N GLY A 170 13.06 -0.30 14.03
CA GLY A 170 13.64 0.80 13.30
C GLY A 170 12.60 1.71 12.64
N ALA A 171 12.98 2.97 12.41
CA ALA A 171 12.15 4.01 11.82
C ALA A 171 12.45 4.27 10.34
N SER A 172 13.43 3.58 9.76
CA SER A 172 13.84 3.80 8.36
C SER A 172 12.91 3.16 7.32
N GLY A 173 12.13 2.13 7.72
CA GLY A 173 11.06 1.54 6.92
C GLY A 173 9.66 2.00 7.39
N PRO A 174 8.59 1.68 6.62
CA PRO A 174 7.24 1.87 7.11
C PRO A 174 6.98 1.03 8.37
N GLU A 175 6.17 1.57 9.27
CA GLU A 175 5.66 0.79 10.38
C GLU A 175 4.81 -0.40 9.87
N LEU A 176 4.82 -1.51 10.60
CA LEU A 176 4.07 -2.70 10.22
C LEU A 176 3.00 -3.09 11.26
N PHE A 177 2.94 -2.40 12.41
CA PHE A 177 1.94 -2.72 13.43
C PHE A 177 0.49 -2.43 13.00
N THR A 178 0.27 -1.66 11.92
CA THR A 178 -1.05 -1.51 11.27
C THR A 178 -1.16 -2.26 9.94
N ALA A 179 -0.11 -2.97 9.51
CA ALA A 179 -0.02 -3.51 8.15
C ALA A 179 -1.13 -4.51 7.81
N GLY A 180 -1.56 -5.34 8.77
CA GLY A 180 -2.62 -6.33 8.54
C GLY A 180 -3.99 -5.70 8.24
N GLY A 181 -4.27 -4.53 8.80
CA GLY A 181 -5.50 -3.79 8.48
C GLY A 181 -5.43 -3.06 7.13
N ARG A 182 -4.25 -2.55 6.75
CA ARG A 182 -4.10 -1.67 5.58
C ARG A 182 -3.69 -2.34 4.27
N LEU A 183 -2.98 -3.48 4.31
CA LEU A 183 -2.37 -4.10 3.13
C LEU A 183 -3.01 -5.44 2.78
N GLN A 184 -3.09 -5.70 1.48
CA GLN A 184 -3.53 -6.99 0.95
C GLN A 184 -2.41 -8.05 1.08
N ALA A 185 -2.80 -9.29 1.33
CA ALA A 185 -1.90 -10.40 1.59
C ALA A 185 -0.88 -10.65 0.46
N ASP A 186 -1.36 -10.70 -0.79
CA ASP A 186 -0.50 -10.95 -1.95
C ASP A 186 0.48 -9.80 -2.21
N TYR A 187 0.10 -8.57 -1.84
CA TYR A 187 1.02 -7.44 -1.88
C TYR A 187 2.15 -7.61 -0.86
N ILE A 188 1.81 -7.93 0.39
CA ILE A 188 2.82 -8.16 1.45
C ILE A 188 3.79 -9.27 1.01
N TYR A 189 3.25 -10.40 0.57
CA TYR A 189 4.05 -11.53 0.08
C TYR A 189 4.99 -11.11 -1.05
N SER A 190 4.46 -10.46 -2.09
CA SER A 190 5.22 -10.07 -3.28
C SER A 190 6.30 -9.03 -2.96
N TYR A 191 5.99 -8.10 -2.05
CA TYR A 191 6.93 -7.06 -1.64
C TYR A 191 8.09 -7.65 -0.82
N ILE A 192 7.83 -8.58 0.11
CA ILE A 192 8.89 -9.28 0.87
C ILE A 192 9.76 -10.11 -0.08
N LYS A 193 9.15 -10.78 -1.06
CA LYS A 193 9.84 -11.64 -2.02
C LYS A 193 10.81 -10.87 -2.91
N ASN A 194 10.38 -9.76 -3.46
CA ASN A 194 11.21 -8.92 -4.34
C ASN A 194 10.76 -7.45 -4.31
N PRO A 195 11.21 -6.67 -3.33
CA PRO A 195 10.80 -5.27 -3.19
C PRO A 195 11.19 -4.40 -4.37
N GLN A 196 12.38 -4.63 -4.98
CA GLN A 196 12.85 -3.83 -6.12
C GLN A 196 12.08 -4.08 -7.42
N LYS A 197 11.35 -5.19 -7.53
CA LYS A 197 10.42 -5.42 -8.64
C LYS A 197 9.23 -4.46 -8.60
N ILE A 198 8.75 -4.14 -7.39
CA ILE A 198 7.58 -3.29 -7.17
C ILE A 198 8.01 -1.83 -7.05
N ASP A 199 9.09 -1.57 -6.34
CA ASP A 199 9.62 -0.25 -6.05
C ASP A 199 11.12 -0.21 -6.42
N PRO A 200 11.46 0.09 -7.69
CA PRO A 200 12.84 0.04 -8.16
C PRO A 200 13.78 0.91 -7.33
N HIS A 201 14.95 0.38 -7.04
CA HIS A 201 16.01 0.99 -6.23
C HIS A 201 15.69 1.20 -4.75
N ILE A 202 14.52 0.73 -4.25
CA ILE A 202 14.27 0.78 -2.81
C ILE A 202 15.35 0.00 -2.06
N TRP A 203 15.79 0.52 -0.93
CA TRP A 203 16.85 -0.11 -0.12
C TRP A 203 16.39 -1.26 0.79
N MET A 204 15.11 -1.61 0.82
CA MET A 204 14.69 -2.88 1.42
C MET A 204 15.38 -4.03 0.66
N PRO A 205 16.19 -4.87 1.33
CA PRO A 205 16.96 -5.91 0.64
C PRO A 205 16.08 -7.05 0.13
N THR A 206 16.45 -7.63 -1.00
CA THR A 206 15.92 -8.91 -1.45
C THR A 206 16.67 -10.04 -0.72
N LEU A 207 16.00 -10.71 0.21
CA LEU A 207 16.63 -11.71 1.08
C LEU A 207 16.64 -13.13 0.50
N ASN A 208 16.11 -13.36 -0.70
CA ASN A 208 16.00 -14.68 -1.34
C ASN A 208 15.40 -15.74 -0.41
N LEU A 209 14.31 -15.38 0.28
CA LEU A 209 13.66 -16.24 1.26
C LEU A 209 13.03 -17.45 0.59
N ALA A 210 13.14 -18.61 1.26
CA ALA A 210 12.39 -19.81 0.87
C ALA A 210 10.89 -19.61 1.05
N GLU A 211 10.08 -20.31 0.25
CA GLU A 211 8.62 -20.23 0.26
C GLU A 211 8.00 -20.32 1.67
N PRO A 212 8.38 -21.27 2.54
CA PRO A 212 7.82 -21.35 3.89
C PRO A 212 8.07 -20.08 4.73
N ASP A 213 9.21 -19.42 4.53
CA ASP A 213 9.54 -18.20 5.27
C ASP A 213 8.74 -16.99 4.76
N LEU A 214 8.52 -16.91 3.43
CA LEU A 214 7.64 -15.91 2.83
C LEU A 214 6.20 -16.04 3.35
N GLN A 215 5.66 -17.25 3.37
CA GLN A 215 4.32 -17.55 3.90
C GLN A 215 4.23 -17.16 5.39
N ARG A 216 5.22 -17.54 6.18
CA ARG A 216 5.27 -17.27 7.63
C ARG A 216 5.35 -15.77 7.94
N LEU A 217 6.25 -15.05 7.26
CA LEU A 217 6.38 -13.59 7.47
C LEU A 217 5.13 -12.85 7.02
N THR A 218 4.55 -13.22 5.88
CA THR A 218 3.28 -12.66 5.41
C THR A 218 2.16 -12.90 6.40
N GLY A 219 2.00 -14.15 6.87
CA GLY A 219 1.00 -14.52 7.86
C GLY A 219 1.18 -13.79 9.21
N TYR A 220 2.43 -13.57 9.63
CA TYR A 220 2.72 -12.78 10.83
C TYR A 220 2.32 -11.31 10.65
N ILE A 221 2.75 -10.67 9.56
CA ILE A 221 2.46 -9.25 9.30
C ILE A 221 0.96 -9.00 9.17
N LEU A 222 0.21 -9.91 8.56
CA LEU A 222 -1.26 -9.81 8.46
C LEU A 222 -1.97 -9.84 9.82
N GLN A 223 -1.35 -10.42 10.85
CA GLN A 223 -1.90 -10.42 12.20
C GLN A 223 -1.61 -9.13 12.97
N LEU A 224 -0.61 -8.33 12.50
CA LEU A 224 -0.31 -7.04 13.09
C LEU A 224 -1.40 -6.04 12.69
N GLY A 225 -2.07 -5.42 13.67
CA GLY A 225 -3.13 -4.43 13.43
C GLY A 225 -4.46 -5.00 12.91
N ALA A 226 -4.60 -6.32 12.80
CA ALA A 226 -5.85 -6.95 12.35
C ALA A 226 -7.06 -6.67 13.27
N SER A 227 -6.83 -6.22 14.50
CA SER A 227 -7.88 -5.87 15.48
C SER A 227 -8.36 -4.42 15.36
N GLU A 228 -7.63 -3.55 14.66
CA GLU A 228 -7.97 -2.12 14.56
C GLU A 228 -8.93 -1.81 13.41
N GLY A 229 -9.26 -2.78 12.59
CA GLY A 229 -10.16 -2.67 11.43
C GLY A 229 -11.57 -3.24 11.63
N LYS A 230 -11.94 -3.62 12.87
CA LYS A 230 -13.27 -4.15 13.19
C LYS A 230 -14.12 -3.11 13.88
#